data_a8d26b348b63cf85d3c9468df9958fd7
#
_entry.id   a8d26b348b63cf85d3c9468df9958fd7
#
_cell.length_a   1.000
_cell.length_b   1.000
_cell.length_c   1.000
_cell.angle_alpha   90.00
_cell.angle_beta   90.00
_cell.angle_gamma   90.00
#
_symmetry.space_group_name_H-M   'P 1'
#
loop_
_entity.id
_entity.type
_entity.pdbx_description
1 polymer ?
#
loop_
_entity_poly.entity_id
_entity_poly.type
_entity_poly.pdbx_seq_one_letter_code
_entity_poly.pdbx_strand_id
1 'polypeptide(L)'
;MRVLVACEFSGRVREAFSKRGHDAWSIDLLPSELQGQHVQGDVRDFLDDNWDLMIAHPPCTHLAVSGARWFKDKLEEQKNALWFVLNLMDAPIPKIALENPISIISSHIRKPDQIVQPWMFGHPETKATCLWLKNLPKLEPTNIVEGREQRVWKMTPSPTRWMERSRTYTGIADAMAEQWGAKS
;
A
#
# COMPACT_ATOMS: atom_id res chain seq x y z
N MET A 1 2.86 -19.28 1.11
CA MET A 1 1.68 -18.62 0.49
C MET A 1 2.11 -17.95 -0.80
N ARG A 2 1.18 -17.82 -1.75
CA ARG A 2 1.32 -16.94 -2.92
C ARG A 2 0.82 -15.55 -2.55
N VAL A 3 1.69 -14.56 -2.65
CA VAL A 3 1.41 -13.18 -2.22
C VAL A 3 1.49 -12.23 -3.41
N LEU A 4 0.43 -11.49 -3.65
CA LEU A 4 0.39 -10.40 -4.61
C LEU A 4 0.65 -9.07 -3.91
N VAL A 5 1.62 -8.31 -4.39
CA VAL A 5 1.79 -6.91 -4.01
C VAL A 5 1.38 -6.04 -5.20
N ALA A 6 0.16 -5.55 -5.13
CA ALA A 6 -0.50 -4.81 -6.21
C ALA A 6 -0.10 -3.33 -6.17
N CYS A 7 0.24 -2.77 -7.35
CA CYS A 7 0.67 -1.39 -7.53
C CYS A 7 1.93 -1.05 -6.71
N GLU A 8 2.92 -1.95 -6.76
CA GLU A 8 4.20 -1.75 -6.07
C GLU A 8 5.37 -1.84 -7.05
N PHE A 9 5.94 -0.72 -7.43
CA PHE A 9 7.18 -0.66 -8.20
C PHE A 9 8.44 -0.74 -7.30
N SER A 10 8.32 -0.38 -6.02
CA SER A 10 9.48 -0.33 -5.12
C SER A 10 10.07 -1.70 -4.78
N GLY A 11 9.27 -2.75 -4.81
CA GLY A 11 9.63 -4.11 -4.45
C GLY A 11 9.85 -4.35 -2.95
N ARG A 12 9.65 -3.37 -2.07
CA ARG A 12 9.96 -3.47 -0.63
C ARG A 12 9.07 -4.45 0.10
N VAL A 13 7.76 -4.39 -0.15
CA VAL A 13 6.81 -5.32 0.49
C VAL A 13 7.00 -6.72 -0.08
N ARG A 14 7.11 -6.84 -1.41
CA ARG A 14 7.42 -8.12 -2.06
C ARG A 14 8.68 -8.76 -1.45
N GLU A 15 9.77 -7.99 -1.31
CA GLU A 15 11.05 -8.44 -0.77
C GLU A 15 10.90 -8.92 0.69
N ALA A 16 10.12 -8.21 1.51
CA ALA A 16 9.87 -8.58 2.90
C ALA A 16 9.17 -9.95 3.01
N PHE A 17 8.20 -10.24 2.14
CA PHE A 17 7.54 -11.54 2.06
C PHE A 17 8.46 -12.62 1.47
N SER A 18 9.21 -12.32 0.42
CA SER A 18 10.15 -13.26 -0.21
C SER A 18 11.23 -13.72 0.76
N LYS A 19 11.78 -12.83 1.58
CA LYS A 19 12.76 -13.17 2.64
C LYS A 19 12.23 -14.14 3.68
N ARG A 20 10.91 -14.20 3.86
CA ARG A 20 10.23 -15.14 4.76
C ARG A 20 9.77 -16.43 4.06
N GLY A 21 10.22 -16.65 2.83
CA GLY A 21 9.96 -17.88 2.06
C GLY A 21 8.59 -17.94 1.42
N HIS A 22 7.94 -16.80 1.20
CA HIS A 22 6.70 -16.74 0.44
C HIS A 22 6.97 -16.59 -1.05
N ASP A 23 6.07 -17.13 -1.88
CA ASP A 23 6.03 -16.89 -3.32
C ASP A 23 5.38 -15.51 -3.56
N ALA A 24 6.20 -14.46 -3.48
CA ALA A 24 5.73 -13.08 -3.51
C ALA A 24 6.05 -12.41 -4.85
N TRP A 25 5.01 -11.84 -5.45
CA TRP A 25 5.06 -11.13 -6.74
C TRP A 25 4.59 -9.70 -6.56
N SER A 26 5.27 -8.75 -7.19
CA SER A 26 4.74 -7.39 -7.34
C SER A 26 4.27 -7.15 -8.76
N ILE A 27 3.20 -6.39 -8.93
CA ILE A 27 2.66 -6.01 -10.23
C ILE A 27 2.42 -4.50 -10.23
N ASP A 28 3.01 -3.81 -11.19
CA ASP A 28 2.90 -2.36 -11.36
C ASP A 28 3.06 -1.99 -12.84
N LEU A 29 2.53 -0.85 -13.25
CA LEU A 29 2.77 -0.30 -14.59
C LEU A 29 4.21 0.14 -14.81
N LEU A 30 4.96 0.36 -13.73
CA LEU A 30 6.37 0.72 -13.75
C LEU A 30 7.26 -0.51 -13.54
N PRO A 31 8.51 -0.46 -14.02
CA PRO A 31 9.51 -1.47 -13.69
C PRO A 31 9.85 -1.45 -12.20
N SER A 32 10.25 -2.61 -11.66
CA SER A 32 10.63 -2.71 -10.25
C SER A 32 11.99 -2.07 -9.96
N GLU A 33 12.10 -1.39 -8.81
CA GLU A 33 13.39 -0.87 -8.31
C GLU A 33 14.29 -1.97 -7.74
N LEU A 34 13.70 -3.04 -7.17
CA LEU A 34 14.43 -4.17 -6.61
C LEU A 34 14.29 -5.40 -7.51
N GLN A 35 15.35 -6.20 -7.61
CA GLN A 35 15.30 -7.49 -8.27
C GLN A 35 14.32 -8.42 -7.57
N GLY A 36 13.69 -9.33 -8.32
CA GLY A 36 12.74 -10.32 -7.81
C GLY A 36 11.56 -10.52 -8.75
N GLN A 37 10.58 -11.29 -8.30
CA GLN A 37 9.38 -11.61 -9.07
C GLN A 37 8.51 -10.37 -9.26
N HIS A 38 8.55 -9.80 -10.45
CA HIS A 38 7.80 -8.60 -10.82
C HIS A 38 7.22 -8.73 -12.24
N VAL A 39 5.97 -8.32 -12.38
CA VAL A 39 5.32 -8.16 -13.67
C VAL A 39 5.05 -6.67 -13.91
N GLN A 40 5.57 -6.14 -15.01
CA GLN A 40 5.21 -4.82 -15.47
C GLN A 40 3.92 -4.90 -16.28
N GLY A 41 2.80 -4.52 -15.67
CA GLY A 41 1.48 -4.64 -16.28
C GLY A 41 0.35 -4.13 -15.40
N ASP A 42 -0.87 -4.25 -15.89
CA ASP A 42 -2.06 -3.88 -15.14
C ASP A 42 -2.41 -5.01 -14.15
N VAL A 43 -2.46 -4.68 -12.87
CA VAL A 43 -2.77 -5.66 -11.82
C VAL A 43 -4.14 -6.33 -11.99
N ARG A 44 -5.08 -5.66 -12.66
CA ARG A 44 -6.43 -6.21 -12.89
C ARG A 44 -6.43 -7.49 -13.71
N ASP A 45 -5.42 -7.69 -14.56
CA ASP A 45 -5.29 -8.87 -15.39
C ASP A 45 -4.81 -10.11 -14.60
N PHE A 46 -4.44 -9.93 -13.33
CA PHE A 46 -3.83 -10.96 -12.48
C PHE A 46 -4.60 -11.22 -11.17
N LEU A 47 -5.73 -10.56 -10.94
CA LEU A 47 -6.46 -10.70 -9.68
C LEU A 47 -7.04 -12.11 -9.46
N ASP A 48 -7.25 -12.87 -10.52
CA ASP A 48 -7.84 -14.22 -10.50
C ASP A 48 -6.78 -15.36 -10.46
N ASP A 49 -5.50 -15.04 -10.29
CA ASP A 49 -4.39 -16.02 -10.37
C ASP A 49 -4.17 -16.86 -9.09
N ASN A 50 -5.20 -17.10 -8.31
CA ASN A 50 -5.17 -17.92 -7.08
C ASN A 50 -4.14 -17.43 -6.03
N TRP A 51 -4.21 -16.16 -5.67
CA TRP A 51 -3.43 -15.57 -4.58
C TRP A 51 -4.03 -15.93 -3.22
N ASP A 52 -3.16 -16.15 -2.23
CA ASP A 52 -3.58 -16.36 -0.83
C ASP A 52 -3.77 -15.03 -0.09
N LEU A 53 -2.96 -14.03 -0.46
CA LEU A 53 -2.91 -12.72 0.17
C LEU A 53 -2.59 -11.65 -0.89
N MET A 54 -3.27 -10.50 -0.81
CA MET A 54 -2.91 -9.30 -1.55
C MET A 54 -2.61 -8.14 -0.61
N ILE A 55 -1.49 -7.46 -0.85
CA ILE A 55 -1.19 -6.13 -0.31
C ILE A 55 -1.30 -5.15 -1.47
N ALA A 56 -2.22 -4.19 -1.41
CA ALA A 56 -2.50 -3.29 -2.52
C ALA A 56 -2.18 -1.84 -2.16
N HIS A 57 -1.47 -1.15 -3.05
CA HIS A 57 -1.07 0.25 -2.94
C HIS A 57 -1.65 1.09 -4.10
N PRO A 58 -2.98 1.23 -4.21
CA PRO A 58 -3.57 1.96 -5.33
C PRO A 58 -3.08 3.41 -5.36
N PRO A 59 -2.89 3.99 -6.58
CA PRO A 59 -2.45 5.37 -6.73
C PRO A 59 -3.32 6.35 -5.94
N CYS A 60 -2.71 7.19 -5.11
CA CYS A 60 -3.42 8.15 -4.25
C CYS A 60 -3.63 9.53 -4.89
N THR A 61 -3.18 9.76 -6.12
CA THR A 61 -3.14 11.07 -6.79
C THR A 61 -4.50 11.76 -6.84
N HIS A 62 -5.58 11.00 -7.07
CA HIS A 62 -6.95 11.53 -7.13
C HIS A 62 -7.76 11.24 -5.86
N LEU A 63 -7.18 10.60 -4.86
CA LEU A 63 -7.85 10.13 -3.65
C LEU A 63 -7.42 10.90 -2.40
N ALA A 64 -6.13 11.24 -2.27
CA ALA A 64 -5.57 11.82 -1.07
C ALA A 64 -6.11 13.23 -0.79
N VAL A 65 -6.52 13.48 0.46
CA VAL A 65 -7.05 14.79 0.88
C VAL A 65 -6.03 15.92 0.77
N SER A 66 -4.75 15.62 0.71
CA SER A 66 -3.69 16.62 0.43
C SER A 66 -3.84 17.30 -0.94
N GLY A 67 -4.60 16.69 -1.86
CA GLY A 67 -4.96 17.23 -3.18
C GLY A 67 -6.37 17.83 -3.26
N ALA A 68 -7.09 17.97 -2.14
CA ALA A 68 -8.52 18.32 -2.12
C ALA A 68 -8.88 19.64 -2.84
N ARG A 69 -7.97 20.62 -2.88
CA ARG A 69 -8.16 21.89 -3.61
C ARG A 69 -8.44 21.70 -5.11
N TRP A 70 -8.02 20.58 -5.68
CA TRP A 70 -8.18 20.26 -7.11
C TRP A 70 -9.34 19.29 -7.40
N PHE A 71 -10.09 18.88 -6.39
CA PHE A 71 -11.13 17.85 -6.52
C PHE A 71 -12.27 18.25 -7.46
N LYS A 72 -12.63 19.53 -7.48
CA LYS A 72 -13.74 20.03 -8.33
C LYS A 72 -13.49 19.78 -9.82
N ASP A 73 -12.23 19.80 -10.22
CA ASP A 73 -11.83 19.71 -11.63
C ASP A 73 -11.50 18.28 -12.07
N LYS A 74 -11.65 17.28 -11.16
CA LYS A 74 -11.18 15.90 -11.34
C LYS A 74 -12.20 14.85 -10.91
N LEU A 75 -13.48 15.14 -11.06
CA LEU A 75 -14.55 14.23 -10.60
C LEU A 75 -14.54 12.88 -11.30
N GLU A 76 -14.24 12.83 -12.59
CA GLU A 76 -14.20 11.57 -13.36
C GLU A 76 -12.98 10.75 -12.99
N GLU A 77 -11.82 11.38 -12.83
CA GLU A 77 -10.60 10.70 -12.36
C GLU A 77 -10.78 10.15 -10.93
N GLN A 78 -11.51 10.86 -10.05
CA GLN A 78 -11.83 10.37 -8.72
C GLN A 78 -12.77 9.17 -8.75
N LYS A 79 -13.82 9.20 -9.59
CA LYS A 79 -14.71 8.05 -9.77
C LYS A 79 -13.94 6.82 -10.24
N ASN A 80 -13.08 7.00 -11.25
CA ASN A 80 -12.24 5.92 -11.78
C ASN A 80 -11.28 5.38 -10.72
N ALA A 81 -10.67 6.25 -9.91
CA ALA A 81 -9.79 5.85 -8.83
C ALA A 81 -10.53 5.10 -7.71
N LEU A 82 -11.73 5.55 -7.32
CA LEU A 82 -12.58 4.85 -6.36
C LEU A 82 -13.06 3.49 -6.89
N TRP A 83 -13.43 3.43 -8.16
CA TRP A 83 -13.83 2.18 -8.81
C TRP A 83 -12.66 1.18 -8.84
N PHE A 84 -11.44 1.65 -9.13
CA PHE A 84 -10.25 0.82 -9.07
C PHE A 84 -10.00 0.27 -7.66
N VAL A 85 -10.15 1.10 -6.61
CA VAL A 85 -10.06 0.66 -5.21
C VAL A 85 -11.10 -0.42 -4.90
N LEU A 86 -12.35 -0.24 -5.34
CA LEU A 86 -13.40 -1.24 -5.15
C LEU A 86 -13.05 -2.58 -5.82
N ASN A 87 -12.53 -2.56 -7.06
CA ASN A 87 -12.09 -3.79 -7.74
C ASN A 87 -11.01 -4.53 -6.94
N LEU A 88 -10.07 -3.81 -6.35
CA LEU A 88 -9.03 -4.43 -5.53
C LEU A 88 -9.62 -5.02 -4.22
N MET A 89 -10.54 -4.29 -3.56
CA MET A 89 -11.17 -4.75 -2.33
C MET A 89 -12.07 -5.98 -2.54
N ASP A 90 -12.74 -6.06 -3.69
CA ASP A 90 -13.69 -7.12 -4.04
C ASP A 90 -13.02 -8.30 -4.78
N ALA A 91 -11.70 -8.23 -5.02
CA ALA A 91 -10.96 -9.30 -5.68
C ALA A 91 -11.22 -10.67 -4.99
N PRO A 92 -11.25 -11.79 -5.75
CA PRO A 92 -11.50 -13.14 -5.23
C PRO A 92 -10.30 -13.69 -4.46
N ILE A 93 -9.65 -12.84 -3.67
CA ILE A 93 -8.49 -13.15 -2.86
C ILE A 93 -8.93 -13.27 -1.39
N PRO A 94 -8.57 -14.36 -0.69
CA PRO A 94 -9.05 -14.62 0.67
C PRO A 94 -8.67 -13.55 1.69
N LYS A 95 -7.45 -13.02 1.60
CA LYS A 95 -6.90 -12.02 2.52
C LYS A 95 -6.43 -10.80 1.73
N ILE A 96 -6.88 -9.61 2.10
CA ILE A 96 -6.51 -8.35 1.43
C ILE A 96 -6.19 -7.29 2.46
N ALA A 97 -5.08 -6.59 2.26
CA ALA A 97 -4.77 -5.32 2.91
C ALA A 97 -4.61 -4.25 1.83
N LEU A 98 -5.47 -3.24 1.83
CA LEU A 98 -5.32 -2.09 0.97
C LEU A 98 -4.74 -0.93 1.78
N GLU A 99 -3.68 -0.33 1.26
CA GLU A 99 -2.96 0.79 1.87
C GLU A 99 -3.18 2.07 1.05
N ASN A 100 -3.50 3.16 1.74
CA ASN A 100 -3.56 4.48 1.14
C ASN A 100 -3.36 5.56 2.22
N PRO A 101 -2.90 6.77 1.90
CA PRO A 101 -2.92 7.88 2.85
C PRO A 101 -4.36 8.24 3.23
N ILE A 102 -4.52 9.20 4.14
CA ILE A 102 -5.86 9.77 4.45
C ILE A 102 -6.48 10.30 3.16
N SER A 103 -7.62 9.74 2.79
CA SER A 103 -8.21 9.89 1.46
C SER A 103 -9.73 9.83 1.47
N ILE A 104 -10.33 10.16 0.34
CA ILE A 104 -11.78 10.11 0.13
C ILE A 104 -12.34 8.67 0.16
N ILE A 105 -11.52 7.64 0.11
CA ILE A 105 -11.94 6.25 0.33
C ILE A 105 -12.77 6.13 1.61
N SER A 106 -12.33 6.83 2.68
CA SER A 106 -12.99 6.80 3.98
C SER A 106 -14.42 7.35 3.99
N SER A 107 -14.75 8.26 3.10
CA SER A 107 -16.07 8.89 2.99
C SER A 107 -16.94 8.29 1.89
N HIS A 108 -16.36 7.66 0.87
CA HIS A 108 -17.09 7.14 -0.28
C HIS A 108 -17.27 5.62 -0.26
N ILE A 109 -16.36 4.88 0.38
CA ILE A 109 -16.42 3.41 0.45
C ILE A 109 -16.66 2.99 1.91
N ARG A 110 -15.63 3.03 2.75
CA ARG A 110 -15.75 2.76 4.20
C ARG A 110 -14.56 3.31 4.98
N LYS A 111 -14.73 3.46 6.28
CA LYS A 111 -13.62 3.84 7.18
C LYS A 111 -12.51 2.79 7.14
N PRO A 112 -11.23 3.19 7.31
CA PRO A 112 -10.14 2.24 7.47
C PRO A 112 -10.29 1.46 8.77
N ASP A 113 -9.81 0.22 8.76
CA ASP A 113 -9.78 -0.63 9.96
C ASP A 113 -8.69 -0.18 10.94
N GLN A 114 -7.63 0.43 10.39
CA GLN A 114 -6.48 0.90 11.16
C GLN A 114 -5.78 2.07 10.47
N ILE A 115 -5.14 2.93 11.27
CA ILE A 115 -4.17 3.92 10.81
C ILE A 115 -2.85 3.62 11.50
N VAL A 116 -1.79 3.44 10.72
CA VAL A 116 -0.43 3.20 11.21
C VAL A 116 0.49 4.38 10.89
N GLN A 117 1.60 4.45 11.63
CA GLN A 117 2.61 5.47 11.48
C GLN A 117 4.01 4.84 11.41
N PRO A 118 4.96 5.39 10.65
CA PRO A 118 6.31 4.85 10.55
C PRO A 118 7.04 4.71 11.89
N TRP A 119 6.79 5.63 12.85
CA TRP A 119 7.40 5.58 14.18
C TRP A 119 6.98 4.35 15.02
N MET A 120 5.90 3.68 14.67
CA MET A 120 5.48 2.42 15.28
C MET A 120 6.36 1.23 14.82
N PHE A 121 7.14 1.43 13.74
CA PHE A 121 7.88 0.39 13.03
C PHE A 121 9.35 0.77 12.77
N GLY A 122 9.96 1.53 13.69
CA GLY A 122 11.39 1.81 13.69
C GLY A 122 11.84 3.01 12.86
N HIS A 123 10.92 3.83 12.35
CA HIS A 123 11.26 5.02 11.56
C HIS A 123 10.75 6.28 12.28
N PRO A 124 11.63 7.19 12.75
CA PRO A 124 11.24 8.35 13.58
C PRO A 124 10.51 9.44 12.77
N GLU A 125 9.54 9.03 11.95
CA GLU A 125 8.81 9.88 11.02
C GLU A 125 7.30 9.74 11.16
N THR A 126 6.57 10.72 10.63
CA THR A 126 5.11 10.69 10.49
C THR A 126 4.71 10.60 9.03
N LYS A 127 3.87 9.64 8.71
CA LYS A 127 3.13 9.48 7.47
C LYS A 127 1.92 8.62 7.77
N ALA A 128 0.79 9.25 8.11
CA ALA A 128 -0.44 8.51 8.41
C ALA A 128 -0.84 7.65 7.21
N THR A 129 -0.86 6.34 7.44
CA THR A 129 -1.15 5.32 6.46
C THR A 129 -2.39 4.55 6.90
N CYS A 130 -3.46 4.63 6.12
CA CYS A 130 -4.71 3.93 6.38
C CYS A 130 -4.65 2.52 5.79
N LEU A 131 -5.17 1.55 6.53
CA LEU A 131 -5.29 0.16 6.13
C LEU A 131 -6.76 -0.26 6.12
N TRP A 132 -7.21 -0.83 5.00
CA TRP A 132 -8.51 -1.50 4.85
C TRP A 132 -8.23 -2.98 4.72
N LEU A 133 -8.76 -3.77 5.67
CA LEU A 133 -8.42 -5.17 5.85
C LEU A 133 -9.61 -6.09 5.51
N LYS A 134 -9.32 -7.20 4.84
CA LYS A 134 -10.23 -8.32 4.61
C LYS A 134 -9.57 -9.58 5.15
N ASN A 135 -10.18 -10.19 6.18
CA ASN A 135 -9.69 -11.42 6.83
C ASN A 135 -8.24 -11.35 7.32
N LEU A 136 -7.80 -10.18 7.75
CA LEU A 136 -6.48 -9.94 8.34
C LEU A 136 -6.63 -9.27 9.71
N PRO A 137 -5.77 -9.61 10.68
CA PRO A 137 -5.70 -8.86 11.94
C PRO A 137 -5.12 -7.47 11.72
N LYS A 138 -5.37 -6.56 12.66
CA LYS A 138 -4.67 -5.28 12.71
C LYS A 138 -3.17 -5.51 12.88
N LEU A 139 -2.38 -4.61 12.29
CA LEU A 139 -0.93 -4.67 12.36
C LEU A 139 -0.44 -4.13 13.71
N GLU A 140 0.26 -4.95 14.47
CA GLU A 140 0.83 -4.57 15.76
C GLU A 140 2.18 -3.85 15.58
N PRO A 141 2.44 -2.77 16.35
CA PRO A 141 3.74 -2.10 16.34
C PRO A 141 4.88 -3.05 16.67
N THR A 142 5.96 -3.03 15.91
CA THR A 142 7.12 -3.90 16.13
C THR A 142 8.30 -3.20 16.78
N ASN A 143 8.43 -1.87 16.58
CA ASN A 143 9.55 -1.09 17.12
C ASN A 143 9.12 0.38 17.27
N ILE A 144 8.60 0.73 18.43
CA ILE A 144 8.17 2.11 18.72
C ILE A 144 9.40 2.95 19.04
N VAL A 145 9.64 3.95 18.19
CA VAL A 145 10.77 4.89 18.35
C VAL A 145 10.29 6.30 18.65
N GLU A 146 11.16 7.08 19.29
CA GLU A 146 10.97 8.52 19.46
C GLU A 146 11.23 9.27 18.14
N GLY A 147 10.76 10.52 18.08
CA GLY A 147 10.84 11.33 16.86
C GLY A 147 9.54 11.29 16.06
N ARG A 148 9.26 12.39 15.37
CA ARG A 148 8.03 12.60 14.58
C ARG A 148 8.31 13.50 13.41
N GLU A 149 9.43 13.24 12.71
CA GLU A 149 9.83 14.06 11.58
C GLU A 149 8.79 14.02 10.47
N GLN A 150 8.50 15.16 9.88
CA GLN A 150 7.56 15.29 8.77
C GLN A 150 8.29 15.31 7.42
N ARG A 151 9.26 14.43 7.23
CA ARG A 151 10.14 14.39 6.05
C ARG A 151 9.33 14.34 4.75
N VAL A 152 8.40 13.42 4.65
CA VAL A 152 7.58 13.21 3.44
C VAL A 152 6.73 14.43 3.11
N TRP A 153 6.22 15.13 4.12
CA TRP A 153 5.44 16.35 3.92
C TRP A 153 6.30 17.54 3.50
N LYS A 154 7.48 17.67 4.09
CA LYS A 154 8.46 18.76 3.84
C LYS A 154 9.29 18.57 2.57
N MET A 155 9.15 17.46 1.85
CA MET A 155 9.94 17.23 0.64
C MET A 155 9.73 18.31 -0.40
N THR A 156 10.83 18.83 -0.92
CA THR A 156 10.84 19.81 -2.00
C THR A 156 10.17 19.24 -3.26
N PRO A 157 9.40 20.04 -4.00
CA PRO A 157 8.87 19.61 -5.30
C PRO A 157 9.99 19.14 -6.23
N SER A 158 9.84 17.94 -6.79
CA SER A 158 10.76 17.38 -7.78
C SER A 158 10.01 16.38 -8.67
N PRO A 159 10.52 16.06 -9.87
CA PRO A 159 9.91 15.06 -10.75
C PRO A 159 9.78 13.68 -10.10
N THR A 160 10.66 13.32 -9.16
CA THR A 160 10.72 12.01 -8.49
C THR A 160 10.07 12.00 -7.10
N ARG A 161 9.60 13.15 -6.59
CA ARG A 161 9.00 13.27 -5.25
C ARG A 161 7.87 12.29 -5.02
N TRP A 162 7.04 12.04 -6.02
CA TRP A 162 5.92 11.11 -5.91
C TRP A 162 6.41 9.67 -5.67
N MET A 163 7.51 9.25 -6.29
CA MET A 163 8.12 7.93 -6.08
C MET A 163 8.58 7.76 -4.63
N GLU A 164 9.31 8.76 -4.10
CA GLU A 164 9.77 8.76 -2.70
C GLU A 164 8.59 8.65 -1.72
N ARG A 165 7.50 9.36 -2.00
CA ARG A 165 6.31 9.39 -1.15
C ARG A 165 5.50 8.09 -1.21
N SER A 166 5.54 7.37 -2.32
CA SER A 166 4.78 6.15 -2.52
C SER A 166 5.45 4.90 -1.95
N ARG A 167 6.78 4.93 -1.74
CA ARG A 167 7.48 3.78 -1.15
C ARG A 167 7.00 3.49 0.26
N THR A 168 6.74 2.21 0.53
CA THR A 168 6.44 1.72 1.88
C THR A 168 7.71 1.74 2.74
N TYR A 169 7.58 2.11 4.01
CA TYR A 169 8.67 2.02 4.98
C TYR A 169 9.02 0.56 5.23
N THR A 170 10.32 0.25 5.28
CA THR A 170 10.79 -1.15 5.44
C THR A 170 10.27 -1.80 6.70
N GLY A 171 10.23 -1.10 7.84
CA GLY A 171 9.67 -1.64 9.08
C GLY A 171 8.18 -1.98 8.99
N ILE A 172 7.40 -1.23 8.20
CA ILE A 172 5.98 -1.57 7.93
C ILE A 172 5.91 -2.81 7.04
N ALA A 173 6.71 -2.87 5.97
CA ALA A 173 6.76 -4.02 5.07
C ALA A 173 7.17 -5.31 5.81
N ASP A 174 8.16 -5.22 6.70
CA ASP A 174 8.62 -6.33 7.54
C ASP A 174 7.53 -6.80 8.51
N ALA A 175 6.82 -5.87 9.16
CA ALA A 175 5.70 -6.18 10.04
C ALA A 175 4.55 -6.86 9.30
N MET A 176 4.20 -6.38 8.10
CA MET A 176 3.19 -7.02 7.23
C MET A 176 3.59 -8.47 6.91
N ALA A 177 4.85 -8.68 6.50
CA ALA A 177 5.33 -10.00 6.12
C ALA A 177 5.44 -10.95 7.32
N GLU A 178 5.79 -10.45 8.50
CA GLU A 178 5.86 -11.23 9.73
C GLU A 178 4.48 -11.63 10.23
N GLN A 179 3.56 -10.66 10.35
CA GLN A 179 2.29 -10.88 11.05
C GLN A 179 1.22 -11.48 10.13
N TRP A 180 1.20 -11.12 8.86
CA TRP A 180 0.23 -11.65 7.89
C TRP A 180 0.77 -12.83 7.09
N GLY A 181 2.10 -13.00 7.07
CA GLY A 181 2.78 -14.15 6.48
C GLY A 181 2.84 -15.37 7.38
N ALA A 182 2.55 -15.24 8.68
CA ALA A 182 2.56 -16.37 9.60
C ALA A 182 1.61 -17.48 9.13
N LYS A 183 2.09 -18.73 9.16
CA LYS A 183 1.23 -19.89 8.91
C LYS A 183 0.21 -19.97 10.04
N SER A 184 -1.06 -19.91 9.68
CA SER A 184 -2.18 -20.22 10.58
C SER A 184 -2.13 -21.68 11.00
#